data_d6cd458104ab16d1f5f0f4bd00c68e89
#
_entry.id   d6cd458104ab16d1f5f0f4bd00c68e89
#
_cell.length_a   1.000
_cell.length_b   1.000
_cell.length_c   1.000
_cell.angle_alpha   90.00
_cell.angle_beta   90.00
_cell.angle_gamma   90.00
#
_symmetry.space_group_name_H-M   'P 1'
#
loop_
_entity.id
_entity.type
_entity.pdbx_description
1 polymer ?
#
loop_
_entity_poly.entity_id
_entity_poly.type
_entity_poly.pdbx_seq_one_letter_code
_entity_poly.pdbx_strand_id
1 'polypeptide(L)'
;MQKITPFLLIDGRAEEAMNFYTSVFKNAKIVDVSRAGEKGPVFSATVELDGERFILLNMGPKAEFTAAVSFFINCETQAEVDDLWDKLLAGGEPLRCGWLKDKFGVHWQVIPSALGRYLRDKDPAKSQRVMGAMMQMVKIDIAALDHAYQGA
;
A
#
# COMPACT_ATOMS: atom_id res chain seq x y z
N MET A 1 -8.11 9.47 -18.93
CA MET A 1 -8.02 10.26 -17.68
C MET A 1 -8.74 9.50 -16.56
N GLN A 2 -8.09 9.34 -15.43
CA GLN A 2 -8.68 8.74 -14.24
C GLN A 2 -9.81 9.64 -13.72
N LYS A 3 -11.01 9.10 -13.61
CA LYS A 3 -12.19 9.90 -13.24
C LYS A 3 -12.29 10.11 -11.72
N ILE A 4 -11.91 9.11 -10.93
CA ILE A 4 -11.90 9.20 -9.46
C ILE A 4 -10.44 9.06 -9.03
N THR A 5 -9.94 10.04 -8.29
CA THR A 5 -8.55 10.08 -7.85
C THR A 5 -8.51 10.20 -6.34
N PRO A 6 -7.82 9.30 -5.64
CA PRO A 6 -7.58 9.47 -4.21
C PRO A 6 -6.87 10.79 -3.92
N PHE A 7 -7.37 11.50 -2.92
CA PHE A 7 -6.86 12.81 -2.52
C PHE A 7 -6.47 12.74 -1.05
N LEU A 8 -5.18 12.88 -0.77
CA LEU A 8 -4.62 12.64 0.56
C LEU A 8 -4.13 13.95 1.16
N LEU A 9 -4.60 14.26 2.36
CA LEU A 9 -4.09 15.39 3.14
C LEU A 9 -2.84 14.95 3.91
N ILE A 10 -1.68 15.48 3.53
CA ILE A 10 -0.40 15.19 4.18
C ILE A 10 0.09 16.46 4.86
N ASP A 11 -0.32 16.63 6.09
CA ASP A 11 -0.06 17.83 6.87
C ASP A 11 1.44 18.14 7.02
N GLY A 12 1.88 19.24 6.37
CA GLY A 12 3.27 19.72 6.42
C GLY A 12 4.29 18.85 5.67
N ARG A 13 3.90 17.72 5.08
CA ARG A 13 4.83 16.71 4.56
C ARG A 13 4.53 16.25 3.14
N ALA A 14 3.82 17.05 2.34
CA ALA A 14 3.43 16.63 0.99
C ALA A 14 4.63 16.37 0.07
N GLU A 15 5.69 17.18 0.16
CA GLU A 15 6.91 16.97 -0.63
C GLU A 15 7.63 15.68 -0.22
N GLU A 16 7.73 15.42 1.07
CA GLU A 16 8.30 14.18 1.60
C GLU A 16 7.50 12.96 1.12
N ALA A 17 6.16 13.05 1.19
CA ALA A 17 5.28 11.98 0.74
C ALA A 17 5.40 11.73 -0.77
N MET A 18 5.45 12.80 -1.56
CA MET A 18 5.65 12.72 -3.02
C MET A 18 6.92 11.96 -3.35
N ASN A 19 8.03 12.33 -2.72
CA ASN A 19 9.33 11.69 -2.96
C ASN A 19 9.35 10.25 -2.42
N PHE A 20 8.74 10.02 -1.27
CA PHE A 20 8.66 8.69 -0.67
C PHE A 20 7.89 7.71 -1.56
N TYR A 21 6.66 8.04 -1.94
CA TYR A 21 5.84 7.14 -2.74
C TYR A 21 6.43 6.87 -4.11
N THR A 22 7.01 7.87 -4.75
CA THR A 22 7.65 7.65 -6.06
C THR A 22 8.95 6.86 -5.98
N SER A 23 9.57 6.78 -4.79
CA SER A 23 10.73 5.92 -4.56
C SER A 23 10.38 4.47 -4.25
N VAL A 24 9.16 4.22 -3.75
CA VAL A 24 8.71 2.88 -3.34
C VAL A 24 8.36 2.01 -4.54
N PHE A 25 7.57 2.55 -5.48
CA PHE A 25 7.07 1.80 -6.62
C PHE A 25 8.04 1.91 -7.81
N LYS A 26 8.31 0.78 -8.47
CA LYS A 26 9.23 0.74 -9.62
C LYS A 26 8.69 1.54 -10.81
N ASN A 27 7.38 1.48 -11.05
CA ASN A 27 6.69 2.24 -12.08
C ASN A 27 6.00 3.43 -11.42
N ALA A 28 6.74 4.51 -11.17
CA ALA A 28 6.22 5.68 -10.50
C ALA A 28 6.80 6.96 -11.10
N LYS A 29 6.01 8.02 -11.08
CA LYS A 29 6.45 9.34 -11.54
C LYS A 29 5.68 10.45 -10.84
N ILE A 30 6.32 11.61 -10.75
CA ILE A 30 5.66 12.85 -10.37
C ILE A 30 5.02 13.42 -11.64
N VAL A 31 3.69 13.60 -11.60
CA VAL A 31 2.92 14.09 -12.76
C VAL A 31 2.85 15.61 -12.76
N ASP A 32 2.60 16.19 -11.58
CA ASP A 32 2.45 17.63 -11.42
C ASP A 32 2.82 18.06 -10.00
N VAL A 33 3.35 19.26 -9.86
CA VAL A 33 3.70 19.85 -8.57
C VAL A 33 3.30 21.32 -8.57
N SER A 34 2.55 21.75 -7.56
CA SER A 34 2.24 23.14 -7.29
C SER A 34 2.94 23.58 -6.02
N ARG A 35 3.60 24.74 -6.08
CA ARG A 35 4.32 25.32 -4.92
C ARG A 35 3.69 26.62 -4.48
N ALA A 36 3.86 26.94 -3.22
CA ALA A 36 3.51 28.25 -2.66
C ALA A 36 4.63 29.25 -3.03
N GLY A 37 4.54 29.86 -4.24
CA GLY A 37 5.60 30.67 -4.81
C GLY A 37 6.69 29.86 -5.51
N GLU A 38 7.57 30.51 -6.29
CA GLU A 38 8.56 29.84 -7.16
C GLU A 38 9.51 28.92 -6.38
N LYS A 39 9.87 29.25 -5.16
CA LYS A 39 10.81 28.50 -4.30
C LYS A 39 10.18 28.07 -2.99
N GLY A 40 8.85 28.16 -2.90
CA GLY A 40 8.13 27.79 -1.68
C GLY A 40 7.94 26.28 -1.52
N PRO A 41 7.36 25.87 -0.40
CA PRO A 41 7.05 24.46 -0.16
C PRO A 41 6.02 23.93 -1.16
N VAL A 42 6.01 22.63 -1.37
CA VAL A 42 4.99 21.96 -2.18
C VAL A 42 3.64 22.16 -1.51
N PHE A 43 2.71 22.76 -2.26
CA PHE A 43 1.32 22.91 -1.84
C PHE A 43 0.49 21.68 -2.20
N SER A 44 0.63 21.23 -3.44
CA SER A 44 0.02 19.99 -3.90
C SER A 44 0.92 19.28 -4.90
N ALA A 45 0.79 17.97 -4.99
CA ALA A 45 1.46 17.16 -5.98
C ALA A 45 0.54 16.06 -6.48
N THR A 46 0.66 15.72 -7.76
CA THR A 46 0.05 14.52 -8.32
C THR A 46 1.15 13.53 -8.62
N VAL A 47 1.03 12.34 -8.05
CA VAL A 47 1.95 11.21 -8.31
C VAL A 47 1.19 10.11 -9.02
N GLU A 48 1.89 9.36 -9.84
CA GLU A 48 1.37 8.15 -10.46
C GLU A 48 2.19 6.97 -9.94
N LEU A 49 1.51 6.01 -9.33
CA LEU A 49 2.09 4.83 -8.71
C LEU A 49 1.52 3.61 -9.41
N ASP A 50 2.34 2.95 -10.19
CA ASP A 50 1.94 1.77 -10.99
C ASP A 50 0.68 1.99 -11.84
N GLY A 51 0.60 3.17 -12.46
CA GLY A 51 -0.50 3.57 -13.34
C GLY A 51 -1.65 4.30 -12.64
N GLU A 52 -1.72 4.27 -11.33
CA GLU A 52 -2.78 4.93 -10.56
C GLU A 52 -2.33 6.27 -10.00
N ARG A 53 -3.15 7.30 -10.17
CA ARG A 53 -2.85 8.66 -9.71
C ARG A 53 -3.39 8.92 -8.32
N PHE A 54 -2.59 9.64 -7.55
CA PHE A 54 -2.92 10.14 -6.22
C PHE A 54 -2.59 11.63 -6.17
N ILE A 55 -3.45 12.41 -5.52
CA ILE A 55 -3.17 13.82 -5.27
C ILE A 55 -2.80 13.95 -3.78
N LEU A 56 -1.71 14.66 -3.53
CA LEU A 56 -1.20 14.93 -2.20
C LEU A 56 -1.36 16.43 -1.94
N LEU A 57 -2.01 16.80 -0.83
CA LEU A 57 -2.22 18.20 -0.48
C LEU A 57 -1.61 18.51 0.88
N ASN A 58 -0.88 19.62 0.93
CA ASN A 58 -0.21 20.10 2.14
C ASN A 58 -1.01 21.24 2.79
N MET A 59 -2.30 21.02 3.03
CA MET A 59 -3.19 22.03 3.60
C MET A 59 -4.33 21.36 4.35
N GLY A 60 -5.02 22.14 5.14
CA GLY A 60 -6.26 21.77 5.78
C GLY A 60 -6.11 21.56 7.28
N PRO A 61 -7.22 21.29 7.96
CA PRO A 61 -7.17 20.93 9.35
C PRO A 61 -6.41 19.61 9.51
N LYS A 62 -5.81 19.42 10.67
CA LYS A 62 -5.16 18.16 11.00
C LYS A 62 -6.17 17.03 10.82
N ALA A 63 -5.88 16.13 9.90
CA ALA A 63 -6.69 14.94 9.62
C ALA A 63 -5.87 13.70 9.87
N GLU A 64 -6.53 12.64 10.32
CA GLU A 64 -5.89 11.35 10.57
C GLU A 64 -6.43 10.31 9.59
N PHE A 65 -5.53 9.53 9.01
CA PHE A 65 -5.91 8.36 8.23
C PHE A 65 -6.27 7.23 9.19
N THR A 66 -7.25 6.42 8.78
CA THR A 66 -7.66 5.24 9.51
C THR A 66 -7.65 4.02 8.61
N ALA A 67 -7.74 2.83 9.20
CA ALA A 67 -7.84 1.58 8.46
C ALA A 67 -9.16 1.41 7.70
N ALA A 68 -10.12 2.35 7.87
CA ALA A 68 -11.37 2.31 7.11
C ALA A 68 -11.15 2.47 5.60
N VAL A 69 -10.04 3.11 5.20
CA VAL A 69 -9.59 3.17 3.82
C VAL A 69 -8.16 2.67 3.75
N SER A 70 -7.89 1.76 2.84
CA SER A 70 -6.55 1.26 2.56
C SER A 70 -6.36 1.08 1.06
N PHE A 71 -5.11 1.12 0.63
CA PHE A 71 -4.75 0.88 -0.76
C PHE A 71 -4.18 -0.53 -0.88
N PHE A 72 -4.80 -1.31 -1.74
CA PHE A 72 -4.51 -2.72 -1.93
C PHE A 72 -3.51 -2.88 -3.08
N ILE A 73 -2.36 -3.49 -2.79
CA ILE A 73 -1.32 -3.75 -3.78
C ILE A 73 -1.32 -5.24 -4.11
N ASN A 74 -1.58 -5.56 -5.37
CA ASN A 74 -1.43 -6.92 -5.87
C ASN A 74 0.04 -7.20 -6.18
N CYS A 75 0.60 -8.24 -5.58
CA CYS A 75 1.97 -8.68 -5.82
C CYS A 75 1.97 -10.06 -6.47
N GLU A 76 2.86 -10.28 -7.43
CA GLU A 76 2.96 -11.57 -8.13
C GLU A 76 3.96 -12.52 -7.46
N THR A 77 5.01 -11.99 -6.84
CA THR A 77 6.08 -12.79 -6.25
C THR A 77 6.36 -12.42 -4.81
N GLN A 78 7.01 -13.32 -4.08
CA GLN A 78 7.47 -13.04 -2.71
C GLN A 78 8.49 -11.90 -2.69
N ALA A 79 9.37 -11.83 -3.69
CA ALA A 79 10.35 -10.75 -3.78
C ALA A 79 9.68 -9.37 -3.90
N GLU A 80 8.57 -9.28 -4.65
CA GLU A 80 7.78 -8.05 -4.76
C GLU A 80 7.10 -7.70 -3.44
N VAL A 81 6.51 -8.69 -2.76
CA VAL A 81 5.92 -8.50 -1.43
C VAL A 81 6.98 -7.97 -0.47
N ASP A 82 8.15 -8.59 -0.42
CA ASP A 82 9.22 -8.21 0.50
C ASP A 82 9.73 -6.79 0.23
N ASP A 83 9.95 -6.45 -1.03
CA ASP A 83 10.46 -5.13 -1.43
C ASP A 83 9.48 -4.01 -1.06
N LEU A 84 8.21 -4.16 -1.44
CA LEU A 84 7.17 -3.16 -1.15
C LEU A 84 6.90 -3.06 0.36
N TRP A 85 6.86 -4.20 1.04
CA TRP A 85 6.68 -4.23 2.49
C TRP A 85 7.77 -3.46 3.22
N ASP A 86 9.02 -3.75 2.92
CA ASP A 86 10.17 -3.12 3.60
C ASP A 86 10.21 -1.61 3.33
N LYS A 87 9.96 -1.20 2.10
CA LYS A 87 9.98 0.21 1.72
C LYS A 87 8.82 1.01 2.33
N LEU A 88 7.59 0.50 2.23
CA LEU A 88 6.41 1.18 2.78
C LEU A 88 6.43 1.21 4.31
N LEU A 89 6.99 0.19 4.93
CA LEU A 89 7.04 0.08 6.39
C LEU A 89 8.03 1.05 7.03
N ALA A 90 9.01 1.56 6.29
CA ALA A 90 10.06 2.42 6.84
C ALA A 90 9.47 3.66 7.53
N GLY A 91 9.68 3.77 8.84
CA GLY A 91 9.10 4.81 9.69
C GLY A 91 7.63 4.63 10.02
N GLY A 92 7.03 3.55 9.58
CA GLY A 92 5.64 3.21 9.84
C GLY A 92 5.47 2.08 10.85
N GLU A 93 4.38 1.34 10.73
CA GLU A 93 3.97 0.33 11.72
C GLU A 93 3.38 -0.89 11.01
N PRO A 94 3.88 -2.11 11.28
CA PRO A 94 3.30 -3.32 10.72
C PRO A 94 1.96 -3.63 11.39
N LEU A 95 1.01 -4.08 10.59
CA LEU A 95 -0.27 -4.59 11.06
C LEU A 95 -0.36 -6.07 10.70
N ARG A 96 -1.55 -6.67 10.85
CA ARG A 96 -1.74 -8.10 10.60
C ARG A 96 -2.22 -8.37 9.18
N CYS A 97 -1.99 -9.59 8.70
CA CYS A 97 -2.56 -10.12 7.46
C CYS A 97 -2.16 -9.33 6.20
N GLY A 98 -0.92 -8.86 6.15
CA GLY A 98 -0.42 -8.11 5.01
C GLY A 98 -0.75 -6.62 5.02
N TRP A 99 -1.33 -6.11 6.10
CA TRP A 99 -1.60 -4.69 6.28
C TRP A 99 -0.43 -3.99 6.94
N LEU A 100 -0.22 -2.73 6.60
CA LEU A 100 0.71 -1.84 7.29
C LEU A 100 0.18 -0.40 7.28
N LYS A 101 0.69 0.40 8.19
CA LYS A 101 0.49 1.84 8.22
C LYS A 101 1.84 2.49 7.92
N ASP A 102 1.90 3.33 6.90
CA ASP A 102 3.15 4.00 6.55
C ASP A 102 3.46 5.18 7.50
N LYS A 103 4.60 5.81 7.31
CA LYS A 103 5.05 6.92 8.17
C LYS A 103 4.15 8.16 8.12
N PHE A 104 3.25 8.25 7.14
CA PHE A 104 2.26 9.33 7.05
C PHE A 104 0.91 8.93 7.63
N GLY A 105 0.78 7.68 8.08
CA GLY A 105 -0.47 7.13 8.61
C GLY A 105 -1.37 6.48 7.58
N VAL A 106 -0.98 6.45 6.31
CA VAL A 106 -1.76 5.82 5.24
C VAL A 106 -1.67 4.30 5.37
N HIS A 107 -2.80 3.63 5.24
CA HIS A 107 -2.92 2.18 5.35
C HIS A 107 -2.79 1.52 3.98
N TRP A 108 -1.96 0.49 3.92
CA TRP A 108 -1.69 -0.30 2.73
C TRP A 108 -1.89 -1.78 3.01
N GLN A 109 -2.29 -2.51 1.98
CA GLN A 109 -2.31 -3.96 1.98
C GLN A 109 -1.33 -4.45 0.92
N VAL A 110 -0.34 -5.25 1.31
CA VAL A 110 0.65 -5.81 0.40
C VAL A 110 0.35 -7.29 0.27
N ILE A 111 -0.36 -7.66 -0.79
CA ILE A 111 -1.03 -8.96 -0.90
C ILE A 111 -0.59 -9.69 -2.17
N PRO A 112 -0.07 -10.92 -2.05
CA PRO A 112 0.20 -11.74 -3.24
C PRO A 112 -1.11 -12.22 -3.88
N SER A 113 -1.15 -12.24 -5.20
CA SER A 113 -2.29 -12.72 -5.98
C SER A 113 -2.66 -14.17 -5.66
N ALA A 114 -1.68 -14.97 -5.23
CA ALA A 114 -1.88 -16.35 -4.77
C ALA A 114 -2.89 -16.44 -3.63
N LEU A 115 -2.86 -15.49 -2.69
CA LEU A 115 -3.81 -15.48 -1.56
C LEU A 115 -5.25 -15.43 -2.06
N GLY A 116 -5.56 -14.52 -2.95
CA GLY A 116 -6.91 -14.38 -3.50
C GLY A 116 -7.35 -15.62 -4.27
N ARG A 117 -6.44 -16.24 -5.01
CA ARG A 117 -6.75 -17.50 -5.72
C ARG A 117 -7.12 -18.61 -4.75
N TYR A 118 -6.34 -18.79 -3.69
CA TYR A 118 -6.57 -19.83 -2.69
C TYR A 118 -7.86 -19.60 -1.90
N LEU A 119 -8.15 -18.36 -1.54
CA LEU A 119 -9.37 -18.05 -0.77
C LEU A 119 -10.65 -18.23 -1.59
N ARG A 120 -10.55 -18.19 -2.93
CA ARG A 120 -11.68 -18.44 -3.84
C ARG A 120 -11.78 -19.88 -4.29
N ASP A 121 -10.96 -20.79 -3.76
CA ASP A 121 -11.05 -22.21 -4.11
C ASP A 121 -12.43 -22.77 -3.74
N LYS A 122 -12.95 -23.64 -4.60
CA LYS A 122 -14.26 -24.28 -4.41
C LYS A 122 -14.29 -25.26 -3.24
N ASP A 123 -13.12 -25.79 -2.87
CA ASP A 123 -12.98 -26.66 -1.70
C ASP A 123 -12.86 -25.80 -0.43
N PRO A 124 -13.91 -25.79 0.42
CA PRO A 124 -13.89 -24.95 1.62
C PRO A 124 -12.82 -25.37 2.61
N ALA A 125 -12.40 -26.64 2.62
CA ALA A 125 -11.33 -27.09 3.52
C ALA A 125 -10.00 -26.44 3.14
N LYS A 126 -9.69 -26.32 1.84
CA LYS A 126 -8.47 -25.65 1.36
C LYS A 126 -8.50 -24.15 1.68
N SER A 127 -9.58 -23.45 1.35
CA SER A 127 -9.69 -22.02 1.60
C SER A 127 -9.64 -21.70 3.10
N GLN A 128 -10.23 -22.52 3.95
CA GLN A 128 -10.19 -22.36 5.40
C GLN A 128 -8.78 -22.54 5.97
N ARG A 129 -8.02 -23.52 5.47
CA ARG A 129 -6.62 -23.70 5.90
C ARG A 129 -5.76 -22.49 5.54
N VAL A 130 -5.94 -21.96 4.33
CA VAL A 130 -5.23 -20.74 3.90
C VAL A 130 -5.63 -19.54 4.73
N MET A 131 -6.92 -19.35 4.99
CA MET A 131 -7.44 -18.29 5.85
C MET A 131 -6.81 -18.38 7.25
N GLY A 132 -6.78 -19.57 7.82
CA GLY A 132 -6.17 -19.81 9.13
C GLY A 132 -4.70 -19.45 9.17
N ALA A 133 -3.94 -19.81 8.12
CA ALA A 133 -2.54 -19.46 8.01
C ALA A 133 -2.34 -17.96 7.88
N MET A 134 -3.12 -17.28 7.00
CA MET A 134 -3.05 -15.84 6.81
C MET A 134 -3.31 -15.09 8.12
N MET A 135 -4.28 -15.51 8.91
CA MET A 135 -4.65 -14.87 10.17
C MET A 135 -3.52 -14.85 11.20
N GLN A 136 -2.51 -15.69 11.04
CA GLN A 136 -1.33 -15.73 11.90
C GLN A 136 -0.15 -14.91 11.36
N MET A 137 -0.29 -14.36 10.15
CA MET A 137 0.80 -13.61 9.50
C MET A 137 0.75 -12.12 9.80
N VAL A 138 1.92 -11.50 9.74
CA VAL A 138 2.08 -10.05 9.64
C VAL A 138 2.38 -9.73 8.17
N LYS A 139 3.60 -9.92 7.70
CA LYS A 139 3.89 -9.93 6.26
C LYS A 139 3.42 -11.27 5.67
N ILE A 140 2.82 -11.25 4.49
CA ILE A 140 2.35 -12.47 3.84
C ILE A 140 3.53 -13.28 3.30
N ASP A 141 3.53 -14.57 3.62
CA ASP A 141 4.51 -15.56 3.17
C ASP A 141 3.82 -16.53 2.21
N ILE A 142 4.16 -16.46 0.93
CA ILE A 142 3.55 -17.28 -0.12
C ILE A 142 3.83 -18.77 0.13
N ALA A 143 5.06 -19.13 0.54
CA ALA A 143 5.40 -20.52 0.80
C ALA A 143 4.54 -21.13 1.91
N ALA A 144 4.27 -20.36 2.97
CA ALA A 144 3.39 -20.79 4.05
C ALA A 144 1.93 -20.91 3.60
N LEU A 145 1.47 -20.04 2.69
CA LEU A 145 0.14 -20.16 2.07
C LEU A 145 0.03 -21.43 1.22
N ASP A 146 1.05 -21.70 0.41
CA ASP A 146 1.10 -22.90 -0.43
C ASP A 146 1.05 -24.17 0.43
N HIS A 147 1.81 -24.20 1.51
CA HIS A 147 1.86 -25.30 2.47
C HIS A 147 0.46 -25.54 3.10
N ALA A 148 -0.18 -24.48 3.56
CA ALA A 148 -1.53 -24.55 4.13
C ALA A 148 -2.56 -25.03 3.08
N TYR A 149 -2.46 -24.54 1.86
CA TYR A 149 -3.33 -24.94 0.76
C TYR A 149 -3.24 -26.42 0.44
N GLN A 150 -2.04 -26.98 0.47
CA GLN A 150 -1.81 -28.40 0.22
C GLN A 150 -2.20 -29.31 1.40
N GLY A 151 -2.42 -28.74 2.57
CA GLY A 151 -2.81 -29.49 3.75
C GLY A 151 -1.65 -30.23 4.43
N ALA A 152 -0.44 -29.76 4.16
CA ALA A 152 0.76 -30.35 4.75
C ALA A 152 1.11 -29.72 6.09
#